data_5b0f9a0fe920cc61c931fecb7d8f1896
#
_entry.id   5b0f9a0fe920cc61c931fecb7d8f1896
#
_cell.length_a   1.000
_cell.length_b   1.000
_cell.length_c   1.000
_cell.angle_alpha   90.00
_cell.angle_beta   90.00
_cell.angle_gamma   90.00
#
_symmetry.space_group_name_H-M   'P 1'
#
loop_
_entity.id
_entity.type
_entity.pdbx_description
1 polymer ?
#
loop_
_entity_poly.entity_id
_entity_poly.type
_entity_poly.pdbx_seq_one_letter_code
_entity_poly.pdbx_strand_id
1 'polypeptide(L)'
;MQTPAELDTFLQQWTSDPNGCRKVFLQFQSRIQAHSDITMDFVARPGLTYSLRAARLGQDRPLFVLMDVIDEDPRWLSVCFYGDMITDPEEYGDLVPEGLMGEDGYCFDQDENDPDLAEYIGKRLDEAYSNAAG
;
A
#
# COMPACT_ATOMS: atom_id res chain seq x y z
N MET A 1 -2.08 17.43 4.43
CA MET A 1 -2.06 16.55 3.25
C MET A 1 -3.47 16.32 2.74
N GLN A 2 -3.66 16.40 1.43
CA GLN A 2 -4.98 16.27 0.82
C GLN A 2 -5.15 14.86 0.25
N THR A 3 -6.23 14.17 0.68
CA THR A 3 -6.59 12.86 0.17
C THR A 3 -7.25 13.00 -1.20
N PRO A 4 -6.88 12.16 -2.20
CA PRO A 4 -7.59 12.19 -3.49
C PRO A 4 -9.09 11.95 -3.33
N ALA A 5 -9.90 12.76 -4.02
CA ALA A 5 -11.35 12.65 -3.93
C ALA A 5 -11.87 11.28 -4.37
N GLU A 6 -11.22 10.66 -5.36
CA GLU A 6 -11.59 9.34 -5.85
C GLU A 6 -11.36 8.26 -4.79
N LEU A 7 -10.36 8.42 -3.94
CA LEU A 7 -10.11 7.52 -2.82
C LEU A 7 -11.24 7.58 -1.81
N ASP A 8 -11.69 8.79 -1.45
CA ASP A 8 -12.81 8.96 -0.53
C ASP A 8 -14.08 8.31 -1.08
N THR A 9 -14.36 8.51 -2.36
CA THR A 9 -15.52 7.91 -3.04
C THR A 9 -15.44 6.39 -2.99
N PHE A 10 -14.27 5.84 -3.30
CA PHE A 10 -14.04 4.39 -3.25
C PHE A 10 -14.30 3.84 -1.85
N LEU A 11 -13.76 4.49 -0.82
CA LEU A 11 -13.92 4.02 0.56
C LEU A 11 -15.38 4.08 1.02
N GLN A 12 -16.15 5.06 0.57
CA GLN A 12 -17.58 5.15 0.85
C GLN A 12 -18.36 4.03 0.16
N GLN A 13 -17.94 3.60 -1.01
CA GLN A 13 -18.59 2.52 -1.77
C GLN A 13 -18.16 1.13 -1.32
N TRP A 14 -17.08 1.02 -0.59
CA TRP A 14 -16.60 -0.25 -0.07
C TRP A 14 -17.37 -0.60 1.20
N THR A 15 -18.54 -1.20 1.02
CA THR A 15 -19.48 -1.47 2.11
C THR A 15 -19.45 -2.92 2.59
N SER A 16 -18.94 -3.86 1.77
CA SER A 16 -18.83 -5.26 2.14
C SER A 16 -17.37 -5.59 2.44
N ASP A 17 -17.11 -6.00 3.68
CA ASP A 17 -15.75 -6.27 4.14
C ASP A 17 -15.75 -7.46 5.11
N PRO A 18 -16.13 -8.67 4.61
CA PRO A 18 -16.30 -9.84 5.49
C PRO A 18 -14.98 -10.31 6.12
N ASN A 19 -13.84 -10.04 5.48
CA ASN A 19 -12.53 -10.44 5.99
C ASN A 19 -11.76 -9.30 6.67
N GLY A 20 -12.32 -8.10 6.74
CA GLY A 20 -11.72 -6.98 7.47
C GLY A 20 -10.60 -6.24 6.76
N CYS A 21 -10.40 -6.45 5.47
CA CYS A 21 -9.33 -5.80 4.71
C CYS A 21 -9.51 -4.29 4.57
N ARG A 22 -10.75 -3.80 4.54
CA ARG A 22 -11.01 -2.35 4.52
C ARG A 22 -10.42 -1.68 5.75
N LYS A 23 -10.61 -2.28 6.91
CA LYS A 23 -10.07 -1.76 8.16
C LYS A 23 -8.54 -1.72 8.12
N VAL A 24 -7.91 -2.78 7.60
CA VAL A 24 -6.45 -2.82 7.45
C VAL A 24 -5.97 -1.75 6.48
N PHE A 25 -6.66 -1.58 5.35
CA PHE A 25 -6.34 -0.52 4.38
C PHE A 25 -6.35 0.86 5.05
N LEU A 26 -7.38 1.14 5.85
CA LEU A 26 -7.48 2.42 6.57
C LEU A 26 -6.34 2.60 7.58
N GLN A 27 -5.89 1.53 8.23
CA GLN A 27 -4.74 1.58 9.13
C GLN A 27 -3.47 1.97 8.37
N PHE A 28 -3.23 1.37 7.20
CA PHE A 28 -2.08 1.70 6.37
C PHE A 28 -2.16 3.14 5.86
N GLN A 29 -3.32 3.56 5.39
CA GLN A 29 -3.54 4.93 4.94
C GLN A 29 -3.24 5.94 6.05
N SER A 30 -3.72 5.69 7.27
CA SER A 30 -3.46 6.56 8.42
C SER A 30 -1.97 6.63 8.73
N ARG A 31 -1.27 5.51 8.63
CA ARG A 31 0.17 5.46 8.90
C ARG A 31 0.95 6.29 7.89
N ILE A 32 0.55 6.25 6.62
CA ILE A 32 1.15 7.08 5.57
C ILE A 32 0.85 8.55 5.82
N GLN A 33 -0.41 8.89 6.12
CA GLN A 33 -0.86 10.28 6.31
C GLN A 33 -0.35 10.92 7.59
N ALA A 34 0.24 10.15 8.50
CA ALA A 34 0.88 10.71 9.69
C ALA A 34 2.10 11.57 9.35
N HIS A 35 2.68 11.39 8.16
CA HIS A 35 3.78 12.22 7.66
C HIS A 35 3.23 13.40 6.88
N SER A 36 3.89 14.56 6.98
CA SER A 36 3.42 15.80 6.35
C SER A 36 3.97 16.02 4.93
N ASP A 37 5.00 15.27 4.54
CA ASP A 37 5.73 15.43 3.29
C ASP A 37 5.37 14.34 2.26
N ILE A 38 4.08 13.98 2.21
CA ILE A 38 3.58 12.89 1.38
C ILE A 38 2.71 13.44 0.25
N THR A 39 2.85 12.86 -0.93
CA THR A 39 1.87 12.99 -2.02
C THR A 39 1.21 11.63 -2.24
N MET A 40 -0.08 11.63 -2.55
CA MET A 40 -0.82 10.41 -2.86
C MET A 40 -1.52 10.53 -4.20
N ASP A 41 -1.56 9.42 -4.92
CA ASP A 41 -2.27 9.27 -6.17
C ASP A 41 -3.14 8.01 -6.08
N PHE A 42 -4.33 8.06 -6.66
CA PHE A 42 -5.28 6.94 -6.61
C PHE A 42 -5.81 6.65 -8.01
N VAL A 43 -5.72 5.39 -8.40
CA VAL A 43 -6.19 4.92 -9.71
C VAL A 43 -7.21 3.82 -9.51
N ALA A 44 -8.45 4.06 -9.94
CA ALA A 44 -9.54 3.08 -9.87
C ALA A 44 -9.67 2.33 -11.18
N ARG A 45 -9.61 1.00 -11.11
CA ARG A 45 -9.86 0.10 -12.23
C ARG A 45 -10.90 -0.93 -11.80
N PRO A 46 -12.20 -0.56 -11.82
CA PRO A 46 -13.26 -1.46 -11.35
C PRO A 46 -13.19 -2.82 -12.01
N GLY A 47 -13.35 -3.87 -11.20
CA GLY A 47 -13.21 -5.26 -11.64
C GLY A 47 -11.78 -5.78 -11.64
N LEU A 48 -10.79 -4.93 -11.43
CA LEU A 48 -9.36 -5.30 -11.39
C LEU A 48 -8.72 -4.88 -10.07
N THR A 49 -8.32 -3.62 -9.97
CA THR A 49 -7.64 -3.11 -8.79
C THR A 49 -8.03 -1.66 -8.50
N TYR A 50 -7.91 -1.30 -7.22
CA TYR A 50 -7.94 0.10 -6.79
C TYR A 50 -6.59 0.38 -6.15
N SER A 51 -5.80 1.27 -6.75
CA SER A 51 -4.39 1.44 -6.41
C SER A 51 -4.15 2.78 -5.73
N LEU A 52 -3.60 2.74 -4.52
CA LEU A 52 -3.12 3.92 -3.81
C LEU A 52 -1.59 3.93 -3.89
N ARG A 53 -1.04 5.00 -4.44
CA ARG A 53 0.40 5.22 -4.53
C ARG A 53 0.77 6.38 -3.64
N ALA A 54 1.82 6.22 -2.84
CA ALA A 54 2.33 7.29 -2.01
C ALA A 54 3.79 7.55 -2.31
N ALA A 55 4.15 8.83 -2.34
CA ALA A 55 5.53 9.27 -2.54
C ALA A 55 5.88 10.31 -1.50
N ARG A 56 7.14 10.35 -1.13
CA ARG A 56 7.70 11.38 -0.27
C ARG A 56 8.17 12.55 -1.13
N LEU A 57 7.84 13.77 -0.74
CA LEU A 57 8.28 14.96 -1.48
C LEU A 57 9.81 14.96 -1.59
N GLY A 58 10.31 15.15 -2.80
CA GLY A 58 11.74 15.21 -3.08
C GLY A 58 12.42 13.88 -3.31
N GLN A 59 11.70 12.75 -3.26
CA GLN A 59 12.31 11.47 -3.60
C GLN A 59 12.50 11.32 -5.12
N ASP A 60 13.50 10.53 -5.52
CA ASP A 60 13.81 10.34 -6.94
C ASP A 60 12.84 9.40 -7.63
N ARG A 61 12.45 8.30 -6.97
CA ARG A 61 11.52 7.33 -7.52
C ARG A 61 10.09 7.84 -7.44
N PRO A 62 9.17 7.32 -8.30
CA PRO A 62 7.80 7.84 -8.37
C PRO A 62 6.93 7.55 -7.15
N LEU A 63 7.32 6.56 -6.33
CA LEU A 63 6.56 6.18 -5.13
C LEU A 63 7.49 5.50 -4.11
N PHE A 64 7.02 5.31 -2.88
CA PHE A 64 7.67 4.42 -1.91
C PHE A 64 6.78 3.24 -1.52
N VAL A 65 5.49 3.30 -1.84
CA VAL A 65 4.56 2.19 -1.62
C VAL A 65 3.46 2.21 -2.68
N LEU A 66 3.08 1.02 -3.13
CA LEU A 66 1.90 0.79 -3.96
C LEU A 66 0.98 -0.14 -3.19
N MET A 67 -0.21 0.35 -2.82
CA MET A 67 -1.23 -0.46 -2.14
C MET A 67 -2.36 -0.72 -3.12
N ASP A 68 -2.52 -1.98 -3.52
CA ASP A 68 -3.60 -2.41 -4.39
C ASP A 68 -4.70 -3.07 -3.57
N VAL A 69 -5.93 -2.64 -3.77
CA VAL A 69 -7.11 -3.40 -3.37
C VAL A 69 -7.51 -4.25 -4.56
N ILE A 70 -7.39 -5.56 -4.42
CA ILE A 70 -7.75 -6.49 -5.48
C ILE A 70 -9.26 -6.64 -5.48
N ASP A 71 -9.90 -6.28 -6.61
CA ASP A 71 -11.37 -6.23 -6.71
C ASP A 71 -11.96 -7.63 -7.00
N GLU A 72 -11.84 -8.49 -6.01
CA GLU A 72 -12.42 -9.82 -5.98
C GLU A 72 -13.47 -9.89 -4.88
N ASP A 73 -14.12 -11.00 -4.74
CA ASP A 73 -15.13 -11.20 -3.70
C ASP A 73 -14.71 -12.36 -2.78
N PRO A 74 -14.21 -12.07 -1.57
CA PRO A 74 -14.01 -10.74 -0.98
C PRO A 74 -12.75 -10.04 -1.49
N ARG A 75 -12.72 -8.72 -1.34
CA ARG A 75 -11.54 -7.91 -1.67
C ARG A 75 -10.38 -8.22 -0.73
N TRP A 76 -9.14 -8.11 -1.24
CA TRP A 76 -7.94 -8.28 -0.44
C TRP A 76 -6.87 -7.29 -0.88
N LEU A 77 -5.79 -7.18 -0.10
CA LEU A 77 -4.77 -6.16 -0.31
C LEU A 77 -3.47 -6.79 -0.79
N SER A 78 -2.82 -6.09 -1.73
CA SER A 78 -1.44 -6.36 -2.10
C SER A 78 -0.64 -5.09 -1.87
N VAL A 79 0.37 -5.14 -1.01
CA VAL A 79 1.17 -3.96 -0.63
C VAL A 79 2.59 -4.19 -1.12
N CYS A 80 3.04 -3.35 -2.04
CA CYS A 80 4.30 -3.54 -2.76
C CYS A 80 5.28 -2.39 -2.50
N PHE A 81 6.56 -2.76 -2.35
CA PHE A 81 7.67 -1.84 -2.10
C PHE A 81 8.81 -2.17 -3.05
N TYR A 82 9.67 -1.19 -3.32
CA TYR A 82 10.96 -1.50 -3.96
C TYR A 82 11.79 -2.38 -3.02
N GLY A 83 12.39 -3.43 -3.56
CA GLY A 83 13.08 -4.42 -2.75
C GLY A 83 14.28 -3.88 -1.97
N ASP A 84 14.92 -2.81 -2.47
CA ASP A 84 16.07 -2.19 -1.79
C ASP A 84 15.68 -1.15 -0.74
N MET A 85 14.39 -0.90 -0.55
CA MET A 85 13.89 0.08 0.42
C MET A 85 13.35 -0.53 1.70
N ILE A 86 13.24 -1.85 1.75
CA ILE A 86 12.69 -2.55 2.91
C ILE A 86 13.55 -3.77 3.27
N THR A 87 13.32 -4.28 4.48
CA THR A 87 13.78 -5.60 4.91
C THR A 87 12.57 -6.53 5.03
N ASP A 88 12.81 -7.84 5.02
CA ASP A 88 11.75 -8.83 5.19
C ASP A 88 12.28 -10.00 6.04
N PRO A 89 12.56 -9.74 7.34
CA PRO A 89 13.21 -10.73 8.19
C PRO A 89 12.42 -12.02 8.38
N GLU A 90 11.09 -11.97 8.28
CA GLU A 90 10.24 -13.14 8.42
C GLU A 90 9.92 -13.83 7.09
N GLU A 91 10.42 -13.27 5.99
CA GLU A 91 10.20 -13.81 4.64
C GLU A 91 8.72 -13.95 4.29
N TYR A 92 7.91 -12.94 4.66
CA TYR A 92 6.47 -12.92 4.36
C TYR A 92 6.15 -12.37 2.99
N GLY A 93 7.07 -11.63 2.37
CA GLY A 93 6.85 -11.04 1.07
C GLY A 93 7.32 -11.93 -0.07
N ASP A 94 6.85 -11.60 -1.28
CA ASP A 94 7.24 -12.27 -2.51
C ASP A 94 7.99 -11.29 -3.41
N LEU A 95 9.15 -11.73 -3.91
CA LEU A 95 9.91 -10.97 -4.89
C LEU A 95 9.18 -11.00 -6.24
N VAL A 96 8.95 -9.83 -6.80
CA VAL A 96 8.39 -9.69 -8.15
C VAL A 96 9.43 -8.97 -9.01
N PRO A 97 10.22 -9.71 -9.80
CA PRO A 97 11.28 -9.10 -10.62
C PRO A 97 10.67 -8.10 -11.61
N GLU A 98 11.23 -6.88 -11.62
CA GLU A 98 10.76 -5.77 -12.46
C GLU A 98 9.26 -5.44 -12.31
N GLY A 99 8.64 -5.89 -11.23
CA GLY A 99 7.20 -5.79 -11.04
C GLY A 99 6.71 -4.46 -10.49
N LEU A 100 7.63 -3.58 -10.08
CA LEU A 100 7.24 -2.28 -9.54
C LEU A 100 7.92 -1.17 -10.34
N MET A 101 7.17 -0.56 -11.26
CA MET A 101 7.66 0.53 -12.11
C MET A 101 8.95 0.17 -12.85
N GLY A 102 9.08 -1.10 -13.27
CA GLY A 102 10.25 -1.61 -13.99
C GLY A 102 11.41 -2.04 -13.11
N GLU A 103 11.27 -1.91 -11.78
CA GLU A 103 12.29 -2.35 -10.81
C GLU A 103 11.77 -3.50 -9.96
N ASP A 104 12.67 -4.21 -9.29
CA ASP A 104 12.28 -5.33 -8.44
C ASP A 104 11.42 -4.87 -7.27
N GLY A 105 10.28 -5.50 -7.11
CA GLY A 105 9.34 -5.23 -6.03
C GLY A 105 9.24 -6.40 -5.07
N TYR A 106 8.88 -6.08 -3.82
CA TYR A 106 8.46 -7.04 -2.81
C TYR A 106 7.03 -6.75 -2.43
N CYS A 107 6.16 -7.75 -2.58
CA CYS A 107 4.72 -7.59 -2.36
C CYS A 107 4.25 -8.49 -1.23
N PHE A 108 3.36 -7.95 -0.39
CA PHE A 108 2.80 -8.63 0.77
C PHE A 108 1.29 -8.71 0.58
N ASP A 109 0.74 -9.91 0.68
CA ASP A 109 -0.70 -10.14 0.53
C ASP A 109 -1.36 -10.16 1.90
N GLN A 110 -2.38 -9.31 2.06
CA GLN A 110 -3.21 -9.27 3.26
C GLN A 110 -4.63 -9.58 2.86
N ASP A 111 -5.07 -10.82 3.09
CA ASP A 111 -6.38 -11.30 2.66
C ASP A 111 -7.39 -11.42 3.81
N GLU A 112 -6.96 -11.07 5.02
CA GLU A 112 -7.82 -11.03 6.20
C GLU A 112 -7.31 -10.01 7.20
N ASN A 113 -8.11 -9.71 8.23
CA ASN A 113 -7.70 -8.82 9.30
C ASN A 113 -6.82 -9.59 10.29
N ASP A 114 -5.56 -9.75 9.94
CA ASP A 114 -4.52 -10.34 10.76
C ASP A 114 -3.70 -9.20 11.37
N PRO A 115 -3.87 -8.89 12.68
CA PRO A 115 -3.17 -7.76 13.30
C PRO A 115 -1.65 -7.89 13.28
N ASP A 116 -1.13 -9.08 13.41
CA ASP A 116 0.32 -9.31 13.42
C ASP A 116 0.93 -9.03 12.04
N LEU A 117 0.28 -9.51 10.98
CA LEU A 117 0.72 -9.23 9.62
C LEU A 117 0.56 -7.75 9.29
N ALA A 118 -0.55 -7.13 9.71
CA ALA A 118 -0.77 -5.70 9.47
C ALA A 118 0.32 -4.85 10.14
N GLU A 119 0.72 -5.18 11.37
CA GLU A 119 1.81 -4.48 12.04
C GLU A 119 3.15 -4.72 11.34
N TYR A 120 3.40 -5.93 10.89
CA TYR A 120 4.61 -6.26 10.14
C TYR A 120 4.71 -5.42 8.87
N ILE A 121 3.65 -5.39 8.06
CA ILE A 121 3.60 -4.58 6.83
C ILE A 121 3.71 -3.09 7.17
N GLY A 122 3.06 -2.65 8.24
CA GLY A 122 3.16 -1.26 8.71
C GLY A 122 4.59 -0.83 8.99
N LYS A 123 5.40 -1.71 9.57
CA LYS A 123 6.83 -1.44 9.78
C LYS A 123 7.58 -1.34 8.45
N ARG A 124 7.18 -2.11 7.45
CA ARG A 124 7.77 -1.99 6.10
C ARG A 124 7.41 -0.63 5.48
N LEU A 125 6.20 -0.12 5.73
CA LEU A 125 5.81 1.23 5.32
C LEU A 125 6.75 2.28 5.92
N ASP A 126 7.07 2.15 7.20
CA ASP A 126 7.98 3.06 7.88
C ASP A 126 9.40 3.00 7.30
N GLU A 127 9.89 1.79 7.02
CA GLU A 127 11.21 1.60 6.39
C GLU A 127 11.24 2.26 5.01
N ALA A 128 10.23 1.99 4.19
CA ALA A 128 10.17 2.53 2.83
C ALA A 128 10.10 4.05 2.84
N TYR A 129 9.32 4.63 3.74
CA TYR A 129 9.25 6.08 3.91
C TYR A 129 10.63 6.64 4.29
N SER A 130 11.30 6.05 5.26
CA SER A 130 12.61 6.52 5.71
C SER A 130 13.66 6.43 4.61
N ASN A 131 13.61 5.37 3.80
CA ASN A 131 14.56 5.15 2.72
C ASN A 131 14.20 5.92 1.44
N ALA A 132 13.05 6.56 1.41
CA ALA A 132 12.62 7.37 0.27
C ALA A 132 13.21 8.78 0.28
N ALA A 133 14.00 9.12 1.29
CA ALA A 133 14.67 10.43 1.36
C ALA A 133 15.58 10.60 0.14
N GLY A 134 15.36 11.67 -0.61
CA GLY A 134 16.17 11.98 -1.79
C GLY A 134 17.56 12.44 -1.45
#